data_fda151f76aed4f4a46915f46192438a3
#
_entry.id   fda151f76aed4f4a46915f46192438a3
#
_cell.length_a   1.000
_cell.length_b   1.000
_cell.length_c   1.000
_cell.angle_alpha   90.00
_cell.angle_beta   90.00
_cell.angle_gamma   90.00
#
_symmetry.space_group_name_H-M   'P 1'
#
loop_
_entity.id
_entity.type
_entity.pdbx_description
1 polymer ?
#
loop_
_entity_poly.entity_id
_entity_poly.type
_entity_poly.pdbx_seq_one_letter_code
_entity_poly.pdbx_strand_id
1 'polypeptide(L)'
;MKTNKNPGNTPESPVRRQLLGTAAIFIGGLCLGALTRAEGEGEVSHTAESIHQEIVFNASRKEVYDTLTVASQFQKVIDNSAAMKAMALAKKPAEISRELGGAFSVFGGHIVGRQLDLVPGQRIVQAWRVVDWEPGIFSIAHFELVEQAGSTKMAFDHTGFPRGQAAHLAEGWRVNYWQPLAKVLA
;
A
#
# COMPACT_ATOMS: atom_id res chain seq x y z
N MET A 1 40.39 -4.20 -65.71
CA MET A 1 41.24 -3.00 -65.95
C MET A 1 41.58 -2.40 -64.61
N LYS A 2 42.87 -2.51 -64.31
CA LYS A 2 43.69 -1.75 -63.31
C LYS A 2 43.10 -1.64 -61.88
N THR A 3 43.63 -2.45 -60.93
CA THR A 3 44.84 -2.23 -60.08
C THR A 3 44.88 -0.93 -59.32
N ASN A 4 44.92 -0.98 -57.97
CA ASN A 4 46.13 -0.89 -57.21
C ASN A 4 45.86 -0.82 -55.69
N LYS A 5 46.33 -1.76 -54.94
CA LYS A 5 47.49 -1.76 -54.03
C LYS A 5 47.36 -0.91 -52.74
N ASN A 6 47.29 -1.65 -51.69
CA ASN A 6 47.89 -1.55 -50.34
C ASN A 6 49.21 -0.73 -50.30
N PRO A 7 49.80 -0.30 -49.18
CA PRO A 7 49.95 -1.01 -47.91
C PRO A 7 49.97 -0.16 -46.62
N GLY A 8 49.77 -0.79 -45.50
CA GLY A 8 50.70 -1.03 -44.41
C GLY A 8 51.11 0.14 -43.50
N ASN A 9 50.86 0.01 -42.20
CA ASN A 9 51.94 -0.20 -41.25
C ASN A 9 51.47 -0.25 -39.79
N THR A 10 51.66 -1.34 -39.11
CA THR A 10 52.04 -1.45 -37.71
C THR A 10 53.55 -1.39 -37.64
N PRO A 11 54.28 -1.29 -36.56
CA PRO A 11 53.99 -1.27 -35.11
C PRO A 11 54.78 -0.19 -34.33
N GLU A 12 54.73 -0.15 -33.06
CA GLU A 12 55.82 -0.24 -32.09
C GLU A 12 55.51 0.28 -30.70
N SER A 13 55.55 -0.63 -29.71
CA SER A 13 56.06 -0.32 -28.37
C SER A 13 57.55 -0.30 -28.47
N PRO A 14 58.35 0.26 -27.60
CA PRO A 14 58.36 0.19 -26.14
C PRO A 14 58.92 1.46 -25.47
N VAL A 15 58.98 1.55 -24.18
CA VAL A 15 60.20 1.71 -23.35
C VAL A 15 59.84 1.83 -21.86
N ARG A 16 60.30 0.82 -21.14
CA ARG A 16 60.60 0.89 -19.70
C ARG A 16 61.55 2.05 -19.39
N ARG A 17 61.22 2.79 -18.32
CA ARG A 17 62.26 3.40 -17.49
C ARG A 17 61.90 3.24 -16.02
N GLN A 18 62.70 2.39 -15.40
CA GLN A 18 62.90 2.39 -13.96
C GLN A 18 63.75 3.63 -13.62
N LEU A 19 63.38 4.27 -12.53
CA LEU A 19 64.34 4.96 -11.71
C LEU A 19 63.92 5.00 -10.25
N LEU A 20 64.83 4.56 -9.49
CA LEU A 20 64.94 4.37 -8.05
C LEU A 20 64.70 5.64 -7.21
N GLY A 21 64.18 5.35 -6.00
CA GLY A 21 64.72 6.01 -4.81
C GLY A 21 63.83 7.11 -4.20
N THR A 22 63.15 6.87 -3.15
CA THR A 22 63.55 7.36 -1.82
C THR A 22 62.54 6.89 -0.77
N ALA A 23 63.06 6.26 0.26
CA ALA A 23 62.29 5.92 1.46
C ALA A 23 61.95 7.20 2.22
N ALA A 24 60.67 7.34 2.54
CA ALA A 24 60.20 8.22 3.61
C ALA A 24 59.23 7.47 4.49
N ILE A 25 59.73 7.14 5.66
CA ILE A 25 58.94 6.61 6.76
C ILE A 25 58.01 7.75 7.23
N PHE A 26 56.72 7.58 7.12
CA PHE A 26 55.73 8.36 7.88
C PHE A 26 54.86 7.43 8.71
N ILE A 27 55.06 7.60 9.98
CA ILE A 27 54.28 7.01 11.08
C ILE A 27 52.89 7.64 11.08
N GLY A 28 51.88 6.81 11.23
CA GLY A 28 50.62 7.19 11.86
C GLY A 28 49.66 7.99 11.01
N GLY A 29 48.77 7.31 10.37
CA GLY A 29 47.50 7.87 9.90
C GLY A 29 46.49 6.75 9.88
N LEU A 30 45.61 6.72 10.88
CA LEU A 30 44.38 5.94 10.85
C LEU A 30 43.59 6.38 9.63
N CYS A 31 43.69 5.67 8.53
CA CYS A 31 42.69 5.77 7.49
C CYS A 31 41.41 5.17 8.06
N LEU A 32 40.56 6.01 8.62
CA LEU A 32 39.12 5.70 8.67
C LEU A 32 38.71 5.50 7.21
N GLY A 33 38.62 4.26 6.78
CA GLY A 33 37.88 3.90 5.59
C GLY A 33 36.48 4.43 5.75
N ALA A 34 36.16 5.49 5.06
CA ALA A 34 34.79 5.86 4.81
C ALA A 34 34.17 4.66 4.11
N LEU A 35 33.49 3.82 4.90
CA LEU A 35 32.50 2.91 4.37
C LEU A 35 31.46 3.82 3.71
N THR A 36 31.57 3.98 2.41
CA THR A 36 30.45 4.46 1.61
C THR A 36 29.37 3.40 1.76
N ARG A 37 28.54 3.60 2.76
CA ARG A 37 27.30 2.88 2.93
C ARG A 37 26.53 3.13 1.64
N ALA A 38 26.27 2.07 0.90
CA ALA A 38 25.41 2.16 -0.25
C ALA A 38 24.07 2.66 0.27
N GLU A 39 23.73 3.91 -0.03
CA GLU A 39 22.43 4.51 0.22
C GLU A 39 21.41 3.85 -0.71
N GLY A 40 21.02 2.65 -0.31
CA GLY A 40 19.92 1.88 -0.88
C GLY A 40 18.88 1.52 0.17
N GLU A 41 18.97 2.06 1.38
CA GLU A 41 17.88 2.06 2.33
C GLU A 41 16.87 3.10 1.86
N GLY A 42 15.80 2.65 1.22
CA GLY A 42 14.67 3.50 0.94
C GLY A 42 14.31 4.23 2.24
N GLU A 43 14.35 5.55 2.21
CA GLU A 43 14.06 6.39 3.36
C GLU A 43 12.68 6.00 3.89
N VAL A 44 12.65 5.34 5.05
CA VAL A 44 11.38 5.04 5.73
C VAL A 44 10.70 6.37 5.97
N SER A 45 9.60 6.60 5.26
CA SER A 45 8.89 7.87 5.32
C SER A 45 8.37 8.09 6.74
N HIS A 46 9.01 9.00 7.48
CA HIS A 46 8.53 9.47 8.79
C HIS A 46 7.29 10.36 8.68
N THR A 47 6.73 10.54 7.48
CA THR A 47 5.52 11.31 7.19
C THR A 47 4.46 10.43 6.56
N ALA A 48 4.38 9.16 6.93
CA ALA A 48 3.28 8.28 6.51
C ALA A 48 1.98 8.87 7.04
N GLU A 49 1.10 9.23 6.11
CA GLU A 49 -0.25 9.65 6.46
C GLU A 49 -1.02 8.45 7.00
N SER A 50 -1.82 8.66 8.03
CA SER A 50 -2.72 7.68 8.60
C SER A 50 -4.09 8.29 8.86
N ILE A 51 -5.11 7.46 8.82
CA ILE A 51 -6.47 7.81 9.19
C ILE A 51 -6.82 6.97 10.40
N HIS A 52 -7.34 7.61 11.46
CA HIS A 52 -7.97 6.95 12.60
C HIS A 52 -9.39 7.47 12.75
N GLN A 53 -10.36 6.57 12.85
CA GLN A 53 -11.77 6.90 13.02
C GLN A 53 -12.40 5.96 14.05
N GLU A 54 -13.23 6.48 14.95
CA GLU A 54 -14.01 5.70 15.89
C GLU A 54 -15.50 5.89 15.60
N ILE A 55 -16.22 4.78 15.44
CA ILE A 55 -17.64 4.79 15.09
C ILE A 55 -18.40 3.85 16.03
N VAL A 56 -19.59 4.28 16.48
CA VAL A 56 -20.47 3.44 17.27
C VAL A 56 -21.69 3.04 16.44
N PHE A 57 -21.98 1.74 16.39
CA PHE A 57 -23.15 1.18 15.73
C PHE A 57 -24.09 0.57 16.76
N ASN A 58 -25.38 0.84 16.65
CA ASN A 58 -26.44 0.23 17.49
C ASN A 58 -26.76 -1.20 17.01
N ALA A 59 -25.74 -2.03 16.96
CA ALA A 59 -25.81 -3.41 16.49
C ALA A 59 -24.74 -4.25 17.20
N SER A 60 -24.91 -5.56 17.21
CA SER A 60 -23.93 -6.49 17.78
C SER A 60 -22.64 -6.54 16.94
N ARG A 61 -21.53 -6.89 17.56
CA ARG A 61 -20.26 -7.12 16.85
C ARG A 61 -20.39 -8.12 15.70
N LYS A 62 -21.22 -9.14 15.88
CA LYS A 62 -21.49 -10.13 14.84
C LYS A 62 -22.17 -9.51 13.64
N GLU A 63 -23.19 -8.68 13.83
CA GLU A 63 -23.90 -8.01 12.75
C GLU A 63 -23.00 -7.03 12.00
N VAL A 64 -22.22 -6.22 12.71
CA VAL A 64 -21.23 -5.31 12.09
C VAL A 64 -20.21 -6.11 11.28
N TYR A 65 -19.63 -7.16 11.86
CA TYR A 65 -18.65 -8.02 11.20
C TYR A 65 -19.23 -8.69 9.96
N ASP A 66 -20.39 -9.30 10.07
CA ASP A 66 -21.04 -10.00 8.95
C ASP A 66 -21.42 -9.00 7.84
N THR A 67 -21.89 -7.81 8.19
CA THR A 67 -22.21 -6.78 7.20
C THR A 67 -20.96 -6.32 6.43
N LEU A 68 -19.82 -6.27 7.06
CA LEU A 68 -18.55 -5.91 6.40
C LEU A 68 -17.90 -7.06 5.60
N THR A 69 -18.21 -8.33 5.93
CA THR A 69 -17.50 -9.49 5.35
C THR A 69 -18.36 -10.39 4.46
N VAL A 70 -19.70 -10.31 4.55
CA VAL A 70 -20.61 -11.07 3.68
C VAL A 70 -21.00 -10.23 2.49
N ALA A 71 -20.65 -10.66 1.28
CA ALA A 71 -20.83 -9.91 0.04
C ALA A 71 -22.26 -9.37 -0.15
N SER A 72 -23.30 -10.19 0.09
CA SER A 72 -24.70 -9.77 -0.05
C SER A 72 -25.14 -8.75 0.98
N GLN A 73 -24.55 -8.75 2.17
CA GLN A 73 -24.83 -7.74 3.20
C GLN A 73 -24.07 -6.45 2.90
N PHE A 74 -22.80 -6.55 2.52
CA PHE A 74 -22.03 -5.38 2.13
C PHE A 74 -22.60 -4.70 0.88
N GLN A 75 -23.22 -5.46 -0.04
CA GLN A 75 -23.92 -4.87 -1.19
C GLN A 75 -24.99 -3.85 -0.76
N LYS A 76 -25.71 -4.10 0.33
CA LYS A 76 -26.69 -3.12 0.87
C LYS A 76 -26.03 -1.82 1.32
N VAL A 77 -24.81 -1.91 1.88
CA VAL A 77 -24.00 -0.72 2.23
C VAL A 77 -23.62 0.05 0.96
N ILE A 78 -23.13 -0.64 -0.06
CA ILE A 78 -22.77 -0.05 -1.35
C ILE A 78 -23.99 0.67 -1.97
N ASP A 79 -25.14 0.03 -2.02
CA ASP A 79 -26.36 0.59 -2.63
C ASP A 79 -26.85 1.87 -1.92
N ASN A 80 -26.51 2.03 -0.65
CA ASN A 80 -26.79 3.23 0.14
C ASN A 80 -25.68 4.27 0.14
N SER A 81 -24.52 3.99 -0.49
CA SER A 81 -23.36 4.87 -0.48
C SER A 81 -23.55 6.12 -1.35
N ALA A 82 -22.81 7.18 -1.02
CA ALA A 82 -22.78 8.40 -1.83
C ALA A 82 -22.14 8.15 -3.20
N ALA A 83 -21.09 7.33 -3.29
CA ALA A 83 -20.40 7.00 -4.54
C ALA A 83 -21.34 6.35 -5.56
N MET A 84 -22.16 5.38 -5.15
CA MET A 84 -23.10 4.71 -6.06
C MET A 84 -24.22 5.64 -6.53
N LYS A 85 -24.57 6.67 -5.74
CA LYS A 85 -25.58 7.65 -6.12
C LYS A 85 -25.04 8.73 -7.06
N ALA A 86 -23.78 9.12 -6.87
CA ALA A 86 -23.15 10.24 -7.59
C ALA A 86 -22.34 9.80 -8.81
N MET A 87 -21.75 8.62 -8.79
CA MET A 87 -20.89 8.09 -9.84
C MET A 87 -21.65 7.01 -10.61
N ALA A 88 -21.60 7.05 -11.93
CA ALA A 88 -22.11 5.96 -12.78
C ALA A 88 -21.12 4.76 -12.72
N LEU A 89 -20.83 4.28 -11.52
CA LEU A 89 -19.99 3.10 -11.34
C LEU A 89 -20.66 1.87 -11.97
N ALA A 90 -19.85 0.97 -12.49
CA ALA A 90 -20.32 -0.28 -13.04
C ALA A 90 -21.15 -1.02 -11.96
N LYS A 91 -22.34 -1.51 -12.33
CA LYS A 91 -23.21 -2.29 -11.44
C LYS A 91 -22.71 -3.72 -11.28
N LYS A 92 -21.42 -3.88 -10.98
CA LYS A 92 -20.83 -5.16 -10.66
C LYS A 92 -21.10 -5.42 -9.16
N PRO A 93 -21.69 -6.58 -8.79
CA PRO A 93 -21.96 -6.88 -7.39
C PRO A 93 -20.67 -7.01 -6.59
N ALA A 94 -20.78 -6.82 -5.28
CA ALA A 94 -19.68 -7.07 -4.36
C ALA A 94 -19.28 -8.54 -4.38
N GLU A 95 -17.99 -8.78 -4.42
CA GLU A 95 -17.38 -10.11 -4.27
C GLU A 95 -16.45 -10.04 -3.06
N ILE A 96 -16.68 -10.85 -2.04
CA ILE A 96 -15.87 -10.84 -0.80
C ILE A 96 -15.61 -12.29 -0.40
N SER A 97 -14.36 -12.72 -0.43
CA SER A 97 -13.95 -13.97 0.20
C SER A 97 -13.79 -13.77 1.71
N ARG A 98 -14.23 -14.74 2.49
CA ARG A 98 -14.06 -14.78 3.96
C ARG A 98 -12.89 -15.68 4.39
N GLU A 99 -11.96 -15.93 3.50
CA GLU A 99 -10.77 -16.74 3.76
C GLU A 99 -9.53 -15.84 3.88
N LEU A 100 -8.55 -16.24 4.66
CA LEU A 100 -7.25 -15.57 4.72
C LEU A 100 -6.59 -15.60 3.33
N GLY A 101 -6.07 -14.45 2.89
CA GLY A 101 -5.55 -14.27 1.53
C GLY A 101 -6.61 -14.14 0.45
N GLY A 102 -7.88 -14.38 0.76
CA GLY A 102 -9.00 -14.29 -0.16
C GLY A 102 -9.21 -12.89 -0.70
N ALA A 103 -9.59 -12.78 -1.96
CA ALA A 103 -9.79 -11.50 -2.64
C ALA A 103 -11.15 -10.88 -2.30
N PHE A 104 -11.22 -9.55 -2.39
CA PHE A 104 -12.48 -8.83 -2.45
C PHE A 104 -12.46 -7.78 -3.56
N SER A 105 -13.65 -7.49 -4.10
CA SER A 105 -13.91 -6.46 -5.10
C SER A 105 -15.25 -5.81 -4.81
N VAL A 106 -15.27 -4.52 -4.55
CA VAL A 106 -16.46 -3.78 -4.11
C VAL A 106 -16.60 -2.45 -4.87
N PHE A 107 -17.74 -1.78 -4.76
CA PHE A 107 -18.05 -0.55 -5.49
C PHE A 107 -17.83 -0.69 -7.01
N GLY A 108 -18.40 -1.77 -7.61
CA GLY A 108 -18.26 -2.01 -9.04
C GLY A 108 -16.85 -2.38 -9.51
N GLY A 109 -15.96 -2.75 -8.59
CA GLY A 109 -14.56 -3.03 -8.86
C GLY A 109 -13.61 -1.86 -8.67
N HIS A 110 -14.13 -0.70 -8.22
CA HIS A 110 -13.32 0.48 -7.93
C HIS A 110 -12.38 0.27 -6.72
N ILE A 111 -12.83 -0.51 -5.74
CA ILE A 111 -12.04 -0.92 -4.58
C ILE A 111 -11.78 -2.41 -4.65
N VAL A 112 -10.52 -2.80 -4.53
CA VAL A 112 -10.08 -4.20 -4.55
C VAL A 112 -9.06 -4.47 -3.46
N GLY A 113 -8.93 -5.75 -3.07
CA GLY A 113 -7.96 -6.11 -2.05
C GLY A 113 -7.96 -7.58 -1.67
N ARG A 114 -7.33 -7.86 -0.53
CA ARG A 114 -7.26 -9.20 0.07
C ARG A 114 -7.44 -9.14 1.57
N GLN A 115 -8.04 -10.19 2.13
CA GLN A 115 -8.15 -10.39 3.56
C GLN A 115 -6.78 -10.80 4.13
N LEU A 116 -6.23 -10.03 5.04
CA LEU A 116 -4.96 -10.34 5.71
C LEU A 116 -5.19 -11.02 7.06
N ASP A 117 -6.24 -10.63 7.78
CA ASP A 117 -6.67 -11.26 9.03
C ASP A 117 -8.17 -11.13 9.20
N LEU A 118 -8.80 -12.18 9.71
CA LEU A 118 -10.23 -12.26 9.97
C LEU A 118 -10.47 -12.98 11.30
N VAL A 119 -10.82 -12.24 12.34
CA VAL A 119 -11.28 -12.78 13.63
C VAL A 119 -12.77 -12.48 13.78
N PRO A 120 -13.64 -13.50 13.65
CA PRO A 120 -15.09 -13.32 13.62
C PRO A 120 -15.61 -12.47 14.78
N GLY A 121 -16.33 -11.41 14.45
CA GLY A 121 -16.92 -10.48 15.41
C GLY A 121 -15.92 -9.62 16.19
N GLN A 122 -14.62 -9.62 15.81
CA GLN A 122 -13.60 -8.89 16.55
C GLN A 122 -12.72 -8.03 15.64
N ARG A 123 -12.14 -8.61 14.58
CA ARG A 123 -11.15 -7.91 13.77
C ARG A 123 -11.22 -8.28 12.30
N ILE A 124 -10.98 -7.28 11.46
CA ILE A 124 -10.79 -7.44 10.02
C ILE A 124 -9.54 -6.64 9.66
N VAL A 125 -8.58 -7.25 8.95
CA VAL A 125 -7.43 -6.55 8.37
C VAL A 125 -7.38 -6.85 6.88
N GLN A 126 -7.23 -5.81 6.08
CA GLN A 126 -7.26 -5.89 4.63
C GLN A 126 -6.04 -5.21 3.99
N ALA A 127 -5.41 -5.87 3.02
CA ALA A 127 -4.68 -5.15 1.98
C ALA A 127 -5.73 -4.52 1.06
N TRP A 128 -5.76 -3.20 0.98
CA TRP A 128 -6.81 -2.42 0.35
C TRP A 128 -6.23 -1.46 -0.68
N ARG A 129 -6.90 -1.26 -1.82
CA ARG A 129 -6.50 -0.25 -2.79
C ARG A 129 -7.66 0.28 -3.62
N VAL A 130 -7.55 1.52 -4.05
CA VAL A 130 -8.30 2.05 -5.19
C VAL A 130 -7.66 1.50 -6.47
N VAL A 131 -8.48 1.06 -7.43
CA VAL A 131 -7.98 0.47 -8.69
C VAL A 131 -7.09 1.42 -9.49
N ASP A 132 -7.33 2.73 -9.38
CA ASP A 132 -6.60 3.79 -10.10
C ASP A 132 -5.22 4.11 -9.49
N TRP A 133 -4.86 3.52 -8.35
CA TRP A 133 -3.51 3.66 -7.82
C TRP A 133 -2.49 2.92 -8.69
N GLU A 134 -1.25 3.36 -8.65
CA GLU A 134 -0.14 2.69 -9.32
C GLU A 134 -0.15 1.17 -9.03
N PRO A 135 0.13 0.32 -10.04
CA PRO A 135 0.15 -1.13 -9.85
C PRO A 135 1.07 -1.56 -8.70
N GLY A 136 0.57 -2.43 -7.83
CA GLY A 136 1.33 -2.94 -6.68
C GLY A 136 1.22 -2.08 -5.41
N ILE A 137 0.65 -0.88 -5.46
CA ILE A 137 0.40 -0.07 -4.26
C ILE A 137 -0.84 -0.61 -3.55
N PHE A 138 -0.66 -0.99 -2.29
CA PHE A 138 -1.71 -1.36 -1.35
C PHE A 138 -1.52 -0.61 -0.04
N SER A 139 -2.61 -0.31 0.61
CA SER A 139 -2.68 0.20 1.98
C SER A 139 -3.21 -0.88 2.91
N ILE A 140 -3.16 -0.62 4.22
CA ILE A 140 -3.73 -1.50 5.24
C ILE A 140 -4.93 -0.82 5.87
N ALA A 141 -6.09 -1.45 5.74
CA ALA A 141 -7.31 -1.07 6.44
C ALA A 141 -7.55 -2.06 7.58
N HIS A 142 -7.59 -1.55 8.81
CA HIS A 142 -7.74 -2.34 10.04
C HIS A 142 -9.00 -1.91 10.77
N PHE A 143 -9.85 -2.88 11.12
CA PHE A 143 -11.11 -2.70 11.82
C PHE A 143 -11.07 -3.53 13.10
N GLU A 144 -11.21 -2.89 14.25
CA GLU A 144 -11.32 -3.54 15.56
C GLU A 144 -12.73 -3.28 16.12
N LEU A 145 -13.43 -4.34 16.53
CA LEU A 145 -14.79 -4.30 17.00
C LEU A 145 -14.84 -4.60 18.50
N VAL A 146 -15.30 -3.63 19.28
CA VAL A 146 -15.43 -3.74 20.74
C VAL A 146 -16.89 -3.60 21.13
N GLU A 147 -17.39 -4.56 21.92
CA GLU A 147 -18.77 -4.52 22.41
C GLU A 147 -18.94 -3.45 23.50
N GLN A 148 -20.00 -2.70 23.43
CA GLN A 148 -20.39 -1.67 24.39
C GLN A 148 -21.90 -1.75 24.66
N ALA A 149 -22.32 -2.32 25.81
CA ALA A 149 -23.68 -2.24 26.31
C ALA A 149 -24.80 -2.29 25.24
N GLY A 150 -24.79 -3.31 24.38
CA GLY A 150 -25.78 -3.48 23.29
C GLY A 150 -25.46 -2.75 21.97
N SER A 151 -24.33 -2.10 21.89
CA SER A 151 -23.79 -1.47 20.68
C SER A 151 -22.38 -1.98 20.39
N THR A 152 -21.84 -1.62 19.25
CA THR A 152 -20.46 -1.93 18.87
C THR A 152 -19.69 -0.64 18.59
N LYS A 153 -18.59 -0.43 19.31
CA LYS A 153 -17.58 0.56 18.96
C LYS A 153 -16.63 -0.09 17.96
N MET A 154 -16.43 0.52 16.83
CA MET A 154 -15.41 0.16 15.85
C MET A 154 -14.31 1.20 15.86
N ALA A 155 -13.07 0.76 16.14
CA ALA A 155 -11.86 1.52 15.87
C ALA A 155 -11.36 1.14 14.47
N PHE A 156 -11.13 2.13 13.63
CA PHE A 156 -10.68 1.97 12.26
C PHE A 156 -9.39 2.72 12.02
N ASP A 157 -8.39 2.01 11.54
CA ASP A 157 -7.10 2.58 11.14
C ASP A 157 -6.82 2.27 9.68
N HIS A 158 -6.40 3.29 8.91
CA HIS A 158 -6.00 3.12 7.53
C HIS A 158 -4.63 3.74 7.31
N THR A 159 -3.66 2.95 6.86
CA THR A 159 -2.25 3.34 6.76
C THR A 159 -1.64 2.89 5.44
N GLY A 160 -0.55 3.54 5.01
CA GLY A 160 0.23 3.12 3.84
C GLY A 160 -0.39 3.48 2.49
N PHE A 161 -1.38 4.35 2.43
CA PHE A 161 -1.94 4.88 1.18
C PHE A 161 -1.05 5.99 0.58
N PRO A 162 -1.19 6.34 -0.71
CA PRO A 162 -0.44 7.41 -1.35
C PRO A 162 -0.57 8.76 -0.63
N ARG A 163 0.52 9.51 -0.56
CA ARG A 163 0.56 10.82 0.11
C ARG A 163 -0.46 11.80 -0.47
N GLY A 164 -0.98 12.69 0.38
CA GLY A 164 -1.96 13.72 0.02
C GLY A 164 -3.38 13.21 -0.10
N GLN A 165 -3.63 11.91 0.17
CA GLN A 165 -4.96 11.32 0.04
C GLN A 165 -5.72 11.19 1.36
N ALA A 166 -5.11 11.48 2.51
CA ALA A 166 -5.71 11.26 3.83
C ALA A 166 -7.11 11.88 3.97
N ALA A 167 -7.25 13.17 3.65
CA ALA A 167 -8.55 13.86 3.76
C ALA A 167 -9.62 13.27 2.83
N HIS A 168 -9.24 12.97 1.59
CA HIS A 168 -10.15 12.38 0.61
C HIS A 168 -10.60 10.97 1.01
N LEU A 169 -9.67 10.13 1.45
CA LEU A 169 -9.97 8.78 1.91
C LEU A 169 -10.78 8.78 3.21
N ALA A 170 -10.44 9.66 4.18
CA ALA A 170 -11.20 9.77 5.42
C ALA A 170 -12.67 10.14 5.17
N GLU A 171 -12.91 11.09 4.27
CA GLU A 171 -14.27 11.44 3.85
C GLU A 171 -14.92 10.30 3.06
N GLY A 172 -14.17 9.65 2.17
CA GLY A 172 -14.63 8.47 1.43
C GLY A 172 -15.11 7.34 2.36
N TRP A 173 -14.36 7.03 3.41
CA TRP A 173 -14.78 6.08 4.44
C TRP A 173 -16.06 6.50 5.12
N ARG A 174 -16.16 7.78 5.52
CA ARG A 174 -17.34 8.32 6.21
C ARG A 174 -18.62 8.19 5.36
N VAL A 175 -18.59 8.65 4.11
CA VAL A 175 -19.81 8.76 3.27
C VAL A 175 -20.16 7.49 2.52
N ASN A 176 -19.19 6.61 2.26
CA ASN A 176 -19.42 5.38 1.48
C ASN A 176 -19.47 4.12 2.33
N TYR A 177 -18.91 4.16 3.56
CA TYR A 177 -18.90 3.01 4.47
C TYR A 177 -19.72 3.30 5.74
N TRP A 178 -19.32 4.27 6.58
CA TRP A 178 -19.89 4.40 7.92
C TRP A 178 -21.34 4.84 7.92
N GLN A 179 -21.66 5.87 7.17
CA GLN A 179 -23.04 6.37 7.08
C GLN A 179 -24.00 5.33 6.46
N PRO A 180 -23.66 4.67 5.33
CA PRO A 180 -24.47 3.58 4.81
C PRO A 180 -24.57 2.36 5.73
N LEU A 181 -23.44 1.98 6.37
CA LEU A 181 -23.41 0.86 7.31
C LEU A 181 -24.34 1.10 8.50
N ALA A 182 -24.31 2.30 9.08
CA ALA A 182 -25.23 2.67 10.16
C ALA A 182 -26.71 2.59 9.75
N LYS A 183 -27.03 2.92 8.49
CA LYS A 183 -28.41 2.79 7.96
C LYS A 183 -28.84 1.34 7.75
N VAL A 184 -27.92 0.46 7.38
CA VAL A 184 -28.19 -0.96 7.15
C VAL A 184 -28.36 -1.70 8.47
N LEU A 185 -27.70 -1.22 9.53
CA LEU A 185 -27.73 -1.81 10.88
C LEU A 185 -28.81 -1.23 11.80
N ALA A 186 -29.52 -0.16 11.41
CA ALA A 186 -30.62 0.43 12.12
C ALA A 186 -31.93 -0.36 11.88
#